data_6bc9cd98c21162f4ef9840ef9dc3c841
#
_entry.id   6bc9cd98c21162f4ef9840ef9dc3c841
#
_cell.length_a   1.000
_cell.length_b   1.000
_cell.length_c   1.000
_cell.angle_alpha   90.00
_cell.angle_beta   90.00
_cell.angle_gamma   90.00
#
_symmetry.space_group_name_H-M   'P 1'
#
loop_
_entity.id
_entity.type
_entity.pdbx_description
1 polymer ?
#
loop_
_entity_poly.entity_id
_entity_poly.type
_entity_poly.pdbx_seq_one_letter_code
_entity_poly.pdbx_strand_id
1 'polypeptide(L)'
;PDGLPIKYKPWHDIPFDEAMAEVHRLATTYPNQVVAIGETGMDLFRTGESAKELQREAFRAHVALAKELNLPMQIHDRDSHKEVIETLLADGAPERTVFHSYSGDAEMGEIARENGWYLSLSGTSSYKGNDGIRESAKLVGMSHVMVETDAPYLSPMPYRGRTNAPYMIPYTLQALADYLDRPLAEIAKATRETTREVYGI
;
A
#
# COMPACT_ATOMS: atom_id res chain seq x y z
N PRO A 1 15.68 -11.66 20.47
CA PRO A 1 15.59 -11.34 19.07
C PRO A 1 14.34 -10.55 18.84
N ASP A 2 14.44 -9.48 18.10
CA ASP A 2 13.36 -8.66 17.60
C ASP A 2 12.74 -9.32 16.36
N GLY A 3 11.50 -9.03 16.09
CA GLY A 3 10.75 -9.57 14.95
C GLY A 3 10.19 -10.98 15.16
N LEU A 4 9.46 -11.46 14.17
CA LEU A 4 8.85 -12.78 14.14
C LEU A 4 9.76 -13.80 13.47
N PRO A 5 9.68 -15.09 13.85
CA PRO A 5 10.43 -16.15 13.17
C PRO A 5 10.06 -16.19 11.66
N ILE A 6 11.04 -16.02 10.79
CA ILE A 6 10.86 -16.12 9.34
C ILE A 6 11.01 -17.58 8.91
N LYS A 7 10.00 -18.11 8.23
CA LYS A 7 10.08 -19.41 7.62
C LYS A 7 10.95 -19.33 6.35
N TYR A 8 12.12 -19.96 6.36
CA TYR A 8 13.02 -20.00 5.22
C TYR A 8 12.35 -20.55 3.96
N LYS A 9 12.67 -19.96 2.82
CA LYS A 9 12.18 -20.33 1.49
C LYS A 9 13.34 -20.27 0.49
N PRO A 10 13.34 -21.08 -0.59
CA PRO A 10 14.43 -21.11 -1.56
C PRO A 10 14.78 -19.76 -2.20
N TRP A 11 13.80 -18.88 -2.37
CA TRP A 11 14.02 -17.54 -2.93
C TRP A 11 14.74 -16.58 -1.98
N HIS A 12 14.90 -16.92 -0.69
CA HIS A 12 15.73 -16.13 0.23
C HIS A 12 17.23 -16.25 -0.06
N ASP A 13 17.63 -17.20 -0.91
CA ASP A 13 19.01 -17.33 -1.37
C ASP A 13 19.34 -16.47 -2.59
N ILE A 14 18.33 -15.89 -3.25
CA ILE A 14 18.55 -15.04 -4.42
C ILE A 14 19.20 -13.73 -3.95
N PRO A 15 20.39 -13.38 -4.48
CA PRO A 15 20.99 -12.10 -4.18
C PRO A 15 20.08 -10.93 -4.54
N PHE A 16 20.10 -9.88 -3.73
CA PHE A 16 19.20 -8.73 -3.92
C PHE A 16 19.33 -8.12 -5.32
N ASP A 17 20.56 -7.96 -5.82
CA ASP A 17 20.81 -7.40 -7.15
C ASP A 17 20.22 -8.25 -8.28
N GLU A 18 20.26 -9.57 -8.14
CA GLU A 18 19.64 -10.50 -9.11
C GLU A 18 18.11 -10.39 -9.06
N ALA A 19 17.54 -10.29 -7.87
CA ALA A 19 16.09 -10.08 -7.71
C ALA A 19 15.64 -8.75 -8.34
N MET A 20 16.37 -7.67 -8.10
CA MET A 20 16.08 -6.35 -8.70
C MET A 20 16.24 -6.36 -10.22
N ALA A 21 17.27 -7.01 -10.75
CA ALA A 21 17.47 -7.17 -12.19
C ALA A 21 16.30 -7.95 -12.84
N GLU A 22 15.78 -8.96 -12.16
CA GLU A 22 14.61 -9.71 -12.67
C GLU A 22 13.35 -8.87 -12.64
N VAL A 23 13.10 -8.07 -11.61
CA VAL A 23 11.97 -7.13 -11.57
C VAL A 23 12.06 -6.13 -12.73
N HIS A 24 13.23 -5.53 -12.94
CA HIS A 24 13.48 -4.63 -14.07
C HIS A 24 13.21 -5.32 -15.42
N ARG A 25 13.77 -6.54 -15.60
CA ARG A 25 13.59 -7.33 -16.82
C ARG A 25 12.12 -7.62 -17.10
N LEU A 26 11.37 -8.03 -16.08
CA LEU A 26 9.93 -8.31 -16.23
C LEU A 26 9.15 -7.05 -16.62
N ALA A 27 9.39 -5.94 -15.94
CA ALA A 27 8.70 -4.68 -16.21
C ALA A 27 8.99 -4.15 -17.63
N THR A 28 10.22 -4.30 -18.12
CA THR A 28 10.62 -3.86 -19.47
C THR A 28 10.21 -4.84 -20.57
N THR A 29 10.15 -6.15 -20.28
CA THR A 29 9.75 -7.17 -21.25
C THR A 29 8.24 -7.21 -21.44
N TYR A 30 7.46 -6.93 -20.39
CA TYR A 30 6.01 -7.02 -20.37
C TYR A 30 5.32 -5.71 -19.98
N PRO A 31 5.59 -4.58 -20.68
CA PRO A 31 5.15 -3.25 -20.26
C PRO A 31 3.61 -3.08 -20.25
N ASN A 32 2.88 -3.96 -20.98
CA ASN A 32 1.41 -3.95 -21.00
C ASN A 32 0.78 -4.87 -19.93
N GLN A 33 1.60 -5.57 -19.13
CA GLN A 33 1.15 -6.51 -18.10
C GLN A 33 1.64 -6.08 -16.71
N VAL A 34 2.84 -5.50 -16.63
CA VAL A 34 3.39 -4.96 -15.39
C VAL A 34 2.92 -3.51 -15.26
N VAL A 35 2.04 -3.25 -14.32
CA VAL A 35 1.39 -1.94 -14.13
C VAL A 35 1.88 -1.19 -12.89
N ALA A 36 2.70 -1.82 -12.05
CA ALA A 36 3.26 -1.22 -10.85
C ALA A 36 4.50 -1.97 -10.37
N ILE A 37 5.34 -1.30 -9.59
CA ILE A 37 6.41 -1.89 -8.78
C ILE A 37 5.86 -2.09 -7.36
N GLY A 38 5.95 -3.29 -6.85
CA GLY A 38 5.47 -3.62 -5.51
C GLY A 38 5.21 -5.13 -5.32
N GLU A 39 4.90 -5.55 -4.16
CA GLU A 39 4.83 -4.82 -2.89
C GLU A 39 6.24 -4.58 -2.34
N THR A 40 6.56 -3.35 -1.93
CA THR A 40 7.85 -2.97 -1.38
C THR A 40 7.66 -1.98 -0.23
N GLY A 41 8.66 -1.81 0.63
CA GLY A 41 8.54 -0.92 1.79
C GLY A 41 9.22 -1.49 3.02
N MET A 42 8.63 -1.26 4.19
CA MET A 42 9.22 -1.68 5.46
C MET A 42 8.19 -2.33 6.40
N ASP A 43 8.63 -3.36 7.12
CA ASP A 43 7.83 -4.08 8.12
C ASP A 43 8.67 -4.31 9.39
N LEU A 44 8.60 -3.39 10.33
CA LEU A 44 9.32 -3.52 11.60
C LEU A 44 8.59 -4.41 12.60
N PHE A 45 7.30 -4.69 12.39
CA PHE A 45 6.58 -5.68 13.17
C PHE A 45 7.10 -7.10 12.94
N ARG A 46 7.42 -7.44 11.68
CA ARG A 46 7.87 -8.78 11.33
C ARG A 46 9.34 -9.01 11.56
N THR A 47 10.16 -8.00 11.31
CA THR A 47 11.62 -8.16 11.31
C THR A 47 12.30 -7.48 12.50
N GLY A 48 11.64 -6.49 13.14
CA GLY A 48 12.21 -5.69 14.20
C GLY A 48 13.29 -4.70 13.71
N GLU A 49 13.91 -4.01 14.65
CA GLU A 49 14.90 -2.93 14.39
C GLU A 49 16.18 -3.43 13.73
N SER A 50 16.60 -4.68 13.98
CA SER A 50 17.85 -5.23 13.45
C SER A 50 17.92 -5.28 11.92
N ALA A 51 16.76 -5.36 11.25
CA ALA A 51 16.70 -5.41 9.79
C ALA A 51 16.32 -4.05 9.15
N LYS A 52 16.19 -3.00 9.93
CA LYS A 52 15.67 -1.69 9.52
C LYS A 52 16.47 -1.09 8.35
N GLU A 53 17.79 -1.02 8.48
CA GLU A 53 18.62 -0.41 7.44
C GLU A 53 18.64 -1.25 6.16
N LEU A 54 18.68 -2.58 6.28
CA LEU A 54 18.60 -3.47 5.11
C LEU A 54 17.27 -3.30 4.34
N GLN A 55 16.15 -3.18 5.06
CA GLN A 55 14.85 -2.92 4.43
C GLN A 55 14.81 -1.52 3.78
N ARG A 56 15.40 -0.51 4.45
CA ARG A 56 15.48 0.84 3.90
C ARG A 56 16.27 0.88 2.60
N GLU A 57 17.43 0.20 2.54
CA GLU A 57 18.25 0.09 1.33
C GLU A 57 17.48 -0.57 0.20
N ALA A 58 16.79 -1.68 0.48
CA ALA A 58 15.95 -2.37 -0.48
C ALA A 58 14.78 -1.49 -0.96
N PHE A 59 14.14 -0.78 -0.04
CA PHE A 59 13.05 0.14 -0.38
C PHE A 59 13.53 1.28 -1.28
N ARG A 60 14.67 1.91 -0.98
CA ARG A 60 15.29 2.94 -1.82
C ARG A 60 15.58 2.47 -3.24
N ALA A 61 16.06 1.23 -3.40
CA ALA A 61 16.28 0.65 -4.72
C ALA A 61 14.97 0.51 -5.52
N HIS A 62 13.88 0.11 -4.87
CA HIS A 62 12.55 0.05 -5.53
C HIS A 62 11.99 1.43 -5.85
N VAL A 63 12.19 2.43 -4.98
CA VAL A 63 11.84 3.84 -5.26
C VAL A 63 12.55 4.32 -6.53
N ALA A 64 13.86 4.07 -6.62
CA ALA A 64 14.65 4.42 -7.81
C ALA A 64 14.12 3.72 -9.08
N LEU A 65 13.86 2.40 -8.99
CA LEU A 65 13.34 1.61 -10.10
C LEU A 65 11.95 2.08 -10.57
N ALA A 66 11.04 2.35 -9.66
CA ALA A 66 9.71 2.84 -9.99
C ALA A 66 9.76 4.20 -10.73
N LYS A 67 10.67 5.09 -10.30
CA LYS A 67 10.92 6.38 -10.96
C LYS A 67 11.54 6.19 -12.34
N GLU A 68 12.55 5.33 -12.48
CA GLU A 68 13.21 5.02 -13.75
C GLU A 68 12.20 4.53 -14.79
N LEU A 69 11.32 3.62 -14.38
CA LEU A 69 10.32 3.01 -15.27
C LEU A 69 9.03 3.82 -15.40
N ASN A 70 8.90 4.92 -14.66
CA ASN A 70 7.66 5.71 -14.56
C ASN A 70 6.43 4.85 -14.24
N LEU A 71 6.58 3.90 -13.32
CA LEU A 71 5.51 3.02 -12.86
C LEU A 71 5.00 3.46 -11.49
N PRO A 72 3.72 3.24 -11.18
CA PRO A 72 3.20 3.33 -9.82
C PRO A 72 4.00 2.45 -8.88
N MET A 73 4.14 2.87 -7.62
CA MET A 73 4.76 2.07 -6.59
C MET A 73 3.76 1.75 -5.49
N GLN A 74 3.64 0.47 -5.14
CA GLN A 74 2.77 -0.01 -4.08
C GLN A 74 3.58 -0.34 -2.83
N ILE A 75 3.30 0.37 -1.73
CA ILE A 75 4.11 0.37 -0.51
C ILE A 75 3.44 -0.44 0.59
N HIS A 76 4.20 -1.39 1.13
CA HIS A 76 3.95 -2.02 2.42
C HIS A 76 4.54 -1.16 3.54
N ASP A 77 3.73 -0.86 4.54
CA ASP A 77 4.13 -0.07 5.69
C ASP A 77 3.49 -0.62 6.96
N ARG A 78 4.30 -1.27 7.80
CA ARG A 78 3.83 -1.83 9.07
C ARG A 78 4.79 -1.56 10.20
N ASP A 79 4.31 -0.79 11.19
CA ASP A 79 5.12 -0.31 12.33
C ASP A 79 6.39 0.45 11.87
N SER A 80 6.34 1.10 10.68
CA SER A 80 7.46 1.75 10.01
C SER A 80 7.09 3.07 9.33
N HIS A 81 5.94 3.66 9.68
CA HIS A 81 5.42 4.89 9.06
C HIS A 81 6.48 5.99 8.93
N LYS A 82 7.19 6.25 10.03
CA LYS A 82 8.23 7.27 10.05
C LYS A 82 9.34 6.99 9.04
N GLU A 83 9.87 5.77 9.05
CA GLU A 83 10.99 5.34 8.19
C GLU A 83 10.61 5.36 6.71
N VAL A 84 9.39 4.93 6.40
CA VAL A 84 8.85 4.96 5.03
C VAL A 84 8.71 6.40 4.54
N ILE A 85 8.07 7.27 5.33
CA ILE A 85 7.88 8.69 5.00
C ILE A 85 9.23 9.40 4.83
N GLU A 86 10.15 9.24 5.79
CA GLU A 86 11.49 9.83 5.72
C GLU A 86 12.22 9.41 4.44
N THR A 87 12.13 8.13 4.06
CA THR A 87 12.78 7.62 2.84
C THR A 87 12.16 8.23 1.59
N LEU A 88 10.83 8.27 1.49
CA LEU A 88 10.13 8.87 0.36
C LEU A 88 10.44 10.36 0.19
N LEU A 89 10.48 11.11 1.29
CA LEU A 89 10.78 12.54 1.25
C LEU A 89 12.24 12.81 0.90
N ALA A 90 13.17 11.98 1.39
CA ALA A 90 14.60 12.14 1.13
C ALA A 90 14.99 11.79 -0.32
N ASP A 91 14.43 10.72 -0.87
CA ASP A 91 14.77 10.22 -2.20
C ASP A 91 13.88 10.79 -3.32
N GLY A 92 12.78 11.46 -2.94
CA GLY A 92 11.71 11.86 -3.85
C GLY A 92 10.84 10.66 -4.26
N ALA A 93 9.60 10.64 -3.81
CA ALA A 93 8.65 9.57 -4.12
C ALA A 93 8.34 9.49 -5.62
N PRO A 94 8.04 8.29 -6.17
CA PRO A 94 7.42 8.18 -7.49
C PRO A 94 6.11 8.98 -7.56
N GLU A 95 5.78 9.52 -8.73
CA GLU A 95 4.57 10.35 -8.94
C GLU A 95 3.29 9.64 -8.46
N ARG A 96 3.19 8.33 -8.71
CA ARG A 96 2.04 7.51 -8.32
C ARG A 96 2.42 6.57 -7.18
N THR A 97 2.59 7.13 -5.99
CA THR A 97 2.92 6.41 -4.76
C THR A 97 1.65 5.99 -4.04
N VAL A 98 1.48 4.69 -3.81
CA VAL A 98 0.28 4.07 -3.20
C VAL A 98 0.67 3.38 -1.91
N PHE A 99 0.07 3.77 -0.80
CA PHE A 99 0.15 3.01 0.44
C PHE A 99 -0.87 1.87 0.43
N HIS A 100 -0.39 0.65 0.25
CA HIS A 100 -1.17 -0.58 0.31
C HIS A 100 -1.67 -0.83 1.73
N SER A 101 -2.91 -1.29 1.85
CA SER A 101 -3.55 -1.60 3.14
C SER A 101 -3.28 -0.53 4.20
N TYR A 102 -3.44 0.73 3.80
CA TYR A 102 -3.08 1.91 4.59
C TYR A 102 -3.51 1.78 6.07
N SER A 103 -2.56 2.01 6.96
CA SER A 103 -2.73 1.85 8.41
C SER A 103 -2.34 3.08 9.23
N GLY A 104 -2.06 4.20 8.54
CA GLY A 104 -1.69 5.46 9.17
C GLY A 104 -2.88 6.18 9.83
N ASP A 105 -2.54 7.23 10.55
CA ASP A 105 -3.48 8.15 11.20
C ASP A 105 -3.67 9.45 10.38
N ALA A 106 -4.38 10.42 10.97
CA ALA A 106 -4.66 11.69 10.32
C ALA A 106 -3.39 12.52 10.04
N GLU A 107 -2.35 12.44 10.88
CA GLU A 107 -1.08 13.14 10.66
C GLU A 107 -0.38 12.59 9.40
N MET A 108 -0.29 11.28 9.27
CA MET A 108 0.20 10.63 8.06
C MET A 108 -0.68 10.93 6.84
N GLY A 109 -2.00 11.03 7.04
CA GLY A 109 -2.97 11.44 6.00
C GLY A 109 -2.70 12.85 5.46
N GLU A 110 -2.34 13.80 6.32
CA GLU A 110 -1.94 15.15 5.87
C GLU A 110 -0.65 15.13 5.06
N ILE A 111 0.35 14.35 5.49
CA ILE A 111 1.60 14.19 4.73
C ILE A 111 1.30 13.58 3.34
N ALA A 112 0.44 12.56 3.28
CA ALA A 112 0.03 11.97 2.02
C ALA A 112 -0.69 12.97 1.11
N ARG A 113 -1.59 13.80 1.65
CA ARG A 113 -2.29 14.87 0.95
C ARG A 113 -1.32 15.91 0.37
N GLU A 114 -0.36 16.36 1.17
CA GLU A 114 0.62 17.37 0.76
C GLU A 114 1.54 16.90 -0.37
N ASN A 115 1.79 15.58 -0.43
CA ASN A 115 2.66 14.96 -1.42
C ASN A 115 1.90 14.30 -2.59
N GLY A 116 0.57 14.36 -2.61
CA GLY A 116 -0.25 13.75 -3.65
C GLY A 116 -0.20 12.22 -3.67
N TRP A 117 0.05 11.58 -2.52
CA TRP A 117 0.09 10.13 -2.41
C TRP A 117 -1.29 9.51 -2.30
N TYR A 118 -1.40 8.27 -2.72
CA TYR A 118 -2.66 7.50 -2.76
C TYR A 118 -2.76 6.54 -1.60
N LEU A 119 -3.97 6.36 -1.07
CA LEU A 119 -4.28 5.44 0.01
C LEU A 119 -5.15 4.30 -0.53
N SER A 120 -4.68 3.06 -0.41
CA SER A 120 -5.47 1.87 -0.70
C SER A 120 -6.01 1.27 0.60
N LEU A 121 -7.34 1.25 0.74
CA LEU A 121 -8.01 0.88 1.96
C LEU A 121 -8.49 -0.56 1.92
N SER A 122 -7.99 -1.38 2.84
CA SER A 122 -8.43 -2.76 3.06
C SER A 122 -9.64 -2.84 4.02
N GLY A 123 -10.06 -4.04 4.34
CA GLY A 123 -11.15 -4.29 5.30
C GLY A 123 -10.92 -3.70 6.68
N THR A 124 -9.67 -3.39 7.05
CA THR A 124 -9.31 -2.73 8.32
C THR A 124 -9.96 -1.36 8.48
N SER A 125 -10.24 -0.65 7.40
CA SER A 125 -10.94 0.63 7.41
C SER A 125 -12.35 0.54 8.00
N SER A 126 -12.96 -0.65 8.00
CA SER A 126 -14.28 -0.91 8.60
C SER A 126 -14.23 -1.21 10.09
N TYR A 127 -13.03 -1.36 10.70
CA TYR A 127 -12.93 -1.77 12.10
C TYR A 127 -13.19 -0.60 13.06
N LYS A 128 -13.87 -0.93 14.16
CA LYS A 128 -14.05 0.02 15.26
C LYS A 128 -12.67 0.40 15.83
N GLY A 129 -12.44 1.68 15.99
CA GLY A 129 -11.17 2.22 16.50
C GLY A 129 -10.15 2.59 15.41
N ASN A 130 -10.41 2.29 14.13
CA ASN A 130 -9.57 2.70 13.00
C ASN A 130 -10.06 4.00 12.35
N ASP A 131 -10.48 4.96 13.18
CA ASP A 131 -10.97 6.25 12.70
C ASP A 131 -9.88 7.04 11.96
N GLY A 132 -8.60 6.91 12.37
CA GLY A 132 -7.46 7.54 11.71
C GLY A 132 -7.37 7.22 10.22
N ILE A 133 -7.58 5.95 9.83
CA ILE A 133 -7.60 5.53 8.42
C ILE A 133 -8.69 6.27 7.63
N ARG A 134 -9.89 6.39 8.21
CA ARG A 134 -11.04 7.04 7.57
C ARG A 134 -10.88 8.56 7.50
N GLU A 135 -10.31 9.18 8.54
CA GLU A 135 -9.96 10.60 8.52
C GLU A 135 -8.90 10.89 7.45
N SER A 136 -7.89 10.03 7.32
CA SER A 136 -6.89 10.16 6.25
C SER A 136 -7.53 10.10 4.86
N ALA A 137 -8.47 9.17 4.64
CA ALA A 137 -9.22 9.08 3.38
C ALA A 137 -10.01 10.35 3.07
N LYS A 138 -10.57 10.99 4.10
CA LYS A 138 -11.28 12.26 3.99
C LYS A 138 -10.32 13.41 3.65
N LEU A 139 -9.15 13.45 4.28
CA LEU A 139 -8.12 14.48 4.08
C LEU A 139 -7.53 14.46 2.66
N VAL A 140 -7.16 13.27 2.15
CA VAL A 140 -6.60 13.15 0.79
C VAL A 140 -7.66 13.32 -0.30
N GLY A 141 -8.93 13.09 0.02
CA GLY A 141 -10.04 13.15 -0.93
C GLY A 141 -10.15 11.92 -1.82
N MET A 142 -11.34 11.70 -2.38
CA MET A 142 -11.67 10.46 -3.10
C MET A 142 -10.89 10.25 -4.40
N SER A 143 -10.26 11.28 -4.96
CA SER A 143 -9.34 11.17 -6.10
C SER A 143 -7.98 10.55 -5.74
N HIS A 144 -7.70 10.33 -4.46
CA HIS A 144 -6.48 9.69 -3.95
C HIS A 144 -6.79 8.46 -3.09
N VAL A 145 -8.02 7.95 -3.13
CA VAL A 145 -8.42 6.76 -2.39
C VAL A 145 -8.83 5.64 -3.33
N MET A 146 -8.31 4.46 -3.07
CA MET A 146 -8.75 3.21 -3.68
C MET A 146 -9.06 2.17 -2.60
N VAL A 147 -9.62 1.02 -2.98
CA VAL A 147 -9.95 -0.06 -2.06
C VAL A 147 -9.36 -1.37 -2.54
N GLU A 148 -9.02 -2.22 -1.59
CA GLU A 148 -8.42 -3.52 -1.82
C GLU A 148 -8.92 -4.56 -0.80
N THR A 149 -8.49 -5.80 -0.93
CA THR A 149 -8.84 -6.86 0.03
C THR A 149 -7.70 -7.24 0.96
N ASP A 150 -6.49 -7.33 0.47
CA ASP A 150 -5.37 -8.06 1.11
C ASP A 150 -5.74 -9.52 1.45
N ALA A 151 -6.56 -10.14 0.59
CA ALA A 151 -7.01 -11.52 0.77
C ALA A 151 -5.83 -12.50 0.80
N PRO A 152 -5.86 -13.50 1.68
CA PRO A 152 -6.98 -13.98 2.50
C PRO A 152 -7.13 -13.32 3.87
N TYR A 153 -6.42 -12.23 4.12
CA TYR A 153 -6.39 -11.51 5.39
C TYR A 153 -7.37 -10.32 5.42
N LEU A 154 -7.46 -9.65 6.56
CA LEU A 154 -8.09 -8.34 6.77
C LEU A 154 -9.57 -8.24 6.33
N SER A 155 -10.36 -9.31 6.57
CA SER A 155 -11.79 -9.34 6.21
C SER A 155 -12.55 -8.15 6.83
N PRO A 156 -13.36 -7.41 6.05
CA PRO A 156 -14.13 -6.28 6.57
C PRO A 156 -15.21 -6.71 7.56
N MET A 157 -15.70 -5.77 8.35
CA MET A 157 -16.90 -5.99 9.16
C MET A 157 -18.12 -6.26 8.25
N PRO A 158 -19.05 -7.14 8.65
CA PRO A 158 -19.08 -7.88 9.93
C PRO A 158 -18.29 -9.21 9.92
N TYR A 159 -17.47 -9.47 8.89
CA TYR A 159 -16.82 -10.76 8.66
C TYR A 159 -15.40 -10.85 9.25
N ARG A 160 -15.00 -9.92 10.10
CA ARG A 160 -13.69 -9.94 10.77
C ARG A 160 -13.41 -11.30 11.42
N GLY A 161 -12.19 -11.83 11.16
CA GLY A 161 -11.76 -13.15 11.65
C GLY A 161 -12.12 -14.32 10.73
N ARG A 162 -12.83 -14.09 9.61
CA ARG A 162 -13.04 -15.08 8.55
C ARG A 162 -12.03 -14.90 7.42
N THR A 163 -11.91 -15.88 6.54
CA THR A 163 -11.09 -15.75 5.32
C THR A 163 -11.66 -14.67 4.41
N ASN A 164 -10.82 -13.74 3.99
CA ASN A 164 -11.15 -12.68 3.05
C ASN A 164 -11.09 -13.17 1.60
N ALA A 165 -11.80 -12.49 0.70
CA ALA A 165 -11.81 -12.78 -0.73
C ALA A 165 -12.25 -11.53 -1.51
N PRO A 166 -11.96 -11.44 -2.84
CA PRO A 166 -12.29 -10.27 -3.65
C PRO A 166 -13.76 -9.82 -3.59
N TYR A 167 -14.69 -10.75 -3.43
CA TYR A 167 -16.12 -10.43 -3.30
C TYR A 167 -16.49 -9.69 -2.00
N MET A 168 -15.54 -9.49 -1.08
CA MET A 168 -15.74 -8.71 0.16
C MET A 168 -15.56 -7.19 -0.05
N ILE A 169 -15.06 -6.75 -1.17
CA ILE A 169 -14.88 -5.32 -1.51
C ILE A 169 -16.13 -4.47 -1.22
N PRO A 170 -17.37 -4.90 -1.53
CA PRO A 170 -18.56 -4.11 -1.24
C PRO A 170 -18.73 -3.72 0.23
N TYR A 171 -18.24 -4.54 1.17
CA TYR A 171 -18.31 -4.23 2.61
C TYR A 171 -17.31 -3.15 3.02
N THR A 172 -16.10 -3.14 2.43
CA THR A 172 -15.12 -2.07 2.62
C THR A 172 -15.66 -0.75 2.06
N LEU A 173 -16.23 -0.78 0.85
CA LEU A 173 -16.86 0.37 0.21
C LEU A 173 -18.05 0.91 1.03
N GLN A 174 -18.90 0.02 1.57
CA GLN A 174 -20.06 0.44 2.38
C GLN A 174 -19.58 1.13 3.67
N ALA A 175 -18.58 0.57 4.35
CA ALA A 175 -18.04 1.19 5.57
C ALA A 175 -17.47 2.59 5.30
N LEU A 176 -16.80 2.78 4.15
CA LEU A 176 -16.28 4.08 3.74
C LEU A 176 -17.43 5.06 3.37
N ALA A 177 -18.44 4.58 2.65
CA ALA A 177 -19.63 5.36 2.29
C ALA A 177 -20.39 5.85 3.54
N ASP A 178 -20.62 4.96 4.49
CA ASP A 178 -21.27 5.28 5.76
C ASP A 178 -20.47 6.32 6.57
N TYR A 179 -19.15 6.17 6.62
CA TYR A 179 -18.29 7.10 7.34
C TYR A 179 -18.27 8.50 6.71
N LEU A 180 -18.26 8.57 5.38
CA LEU A 180 -18.19 9.84 4.64
C LEU A 180 -19.59 10.47 4.44
N ASP A 181 -20.67 9.80 4.87
CA ASP A 181 -22.07 10.19 4.61
C ASP A 181 -22.32 10.47 3.12
N ARG A 182 -21.87 9.52 2.26
CA ARG A 182 -21.99 9.62 0.81
C ARG A 182 -22.60 8.34 0.22
N PRO A 183 -23.31 8.44 -0.91
CA PRO A 183 -23.88 7.26 -1.59
C PRO A 183 -22.81 6.22 -1.94
N LEU A 184 -23.08 4.94 -1.66
CA LEU A 184 -22.16 3.82 -1.99
C LEU A 184 -21.74 3.83 -3.47
N ALA A 185 -22.69 4.11 -4.37
CA ALA A 185 -22.42 4.15 -5.82
C ALA A 185 -21.39 5.24 -6.19
N GLU A 186 -21.41 6.37 -5.49
CA GLU A 186 -20.46 7.46 -5.67
C GLU A 186 -19.06 7.07 -5.20
N ILE A 187 -18.95 6.46 -4.02
CA ILE A 187 -17.68 5.96 -3.48
C ILE A 187 -17.11 4.86 -4.38
N ALA A 188 -17.93 3.89 -4.80
CA ALA A 188 -17.50 2.82 -5.69
C ALA A 188 -17.02 3.34 -7.07
N LYS A 189 -17.69 4.37 -7.60
CA LYS A 189 -17.27 5.02 -8.85
C LYS A 189 -15.93 5.73 -8.66
N ALA A 190 -15.79 6.57 -7.64
CA ALA A 190 -14.60 7.36 -7.39
C ALA A 190 -13.36 6.47 -7.17
N THR A 191 -13.45 5.48 -6.27
CA THR A 191 -12.33 4.56 -6.00
C THR A 191 -11.91 3.75 -7.23
N ARG A 192 -12.87 3.34 -8.08
CA ARG A 192 -12.58 2.66 -9.35
C ARG A 192 -11.88 3.60 -10.33
N GLU A 193 -12.32 4.84 -10.46
CA GLU A 193 -11.71 5.83 -11.34
C GLU A 193 -10.27 6.12 -10.89
N THR A 194 -10.04 6.34 -9.60
CA THR A 194 -8.70 6.50 -9.02
C THR A 194 -7.80 5.29 -9.32
N THR A 195 -8.30 4.06 -9.12
CA THR A 195 -7.54 2.84 -9.42
C THR A 195 -7.13 2.78 -10.89
N ARG A 196 -8.05 3.10 -11.80
CA ARG A 196 -7.79 3.09 -13.25
C ARG A 196 -6.78 4.15 -13.66
N GLU A 197 -6.87 5.34 -13.10
CA GLU A 197 -5.95 6.44 -13.35
C GLU A 197 -4.53 6.08 -12.88
N VAL A 198 -4.41 5.59 -11.65
CA VAL A 198 -3.11 5.23 -11.05
C VAL A 198 -2.40 4.14 -11.83
N TYR A 199 -3.11 3.05 -12.16
CA TYR A 199 -2.49 1.87 -12.80
C TYR A 199 -2.60 1.86 -14.33
N GLY A 200 -3.33 2.80 -14.93
CA GLY A 200 -3.49 2.89 -16.39
C GLY A 200 -4.30 1.73 -17.01
N ILE A 201 -5.32 1.20 -16.31
CA ILE A 201 -6.10 0.01 -16.71
C ILE A 201 -7.58 0.32 -16.99
#